data_c358dc213cf098697dbb4b983f49ef9d
#
_entry.id   c358dc213cf098697dbb4b983f49ef9d
#
_cell.length_a   1.000
_cell.length_b   1.000
_cell.length_c   1.000
_cell.angle_alpha   90.00
_cell.angle_beta   90.00
_cell.angle_gamma   90.00
#
_symmetry.space_group_name_H-M   'P 1'
#
loop_
_entity.id
_entity.type
_entity.pdbx_description
1 polymer ?
#
loop_
_entity_poly.entity_id
_entity_poly.type
_entity_poly.pdbx_seq_one_letter_code
_entity_poly.pdbx_strand_id
1 'polypeptide(L)'
;MRRACEMLYFVNDYCEGAHPAILQKLLETNMEKLSGYGTDKYCDSAKEKIRKACSCPDAEVYFLVGGTQTNATIIASVLNRYEGVLAAQTGHVGCHEAGAIEYTGHKVLTLPEKNGKISAESITDYVETFYGDANHEHMVFPGMVYISHPTEYGTLYTKKELEEISEVCHKYDLPLFLDGARLGYGLVSPETDVTLEDIARYTDVFYIGGTKVGALCGEAVVFTKKAPKHFMTMVKQQGALLAISYIWILLQTSSL
;
A
#
# COMPACT_ATOMS: atom_id res chain seq x y z
N MET A 1 30.08 -1.91 35.65
CA MET A 1 29.49 -1.00 34.66
C MET A 1 27.99 -1.23 34.62
N ARG A 2 27.18 -0.27 35.08
CA ARG A 2 25.73 -0.34 34.94
C ARG A 2 25.43 -0.13 33.45
N ARG A 3 24.77 -1.10 32.76
CA ARG A 3 24.19 -0.84 31.45
C ARG A 3 23.23 0.33 31.62
N ALA A 4 23.46 1.42 30.89
CA ALA A 4 22.45 2.47 30.80
C ALA A 4 21.15 1.80 30.34
N CYS A 5 20.07 2.07 31.06
CA CYS A 5 18.76 1.60 30.64
C CYS A 5 18.46 2.35 29.34
N GLU A 6 18.53 1.65 28.23
CA GLU A 6 18.23 2.23 26.93
C GLU A 6 16.72 2.53 26.93
N MET A 7 16.37 3.79 26.76
CA MET A 7 14.98 4.23 26.78
C MET A 7 14.36 3.80 25.45
N LEU A 8 13.29 3.01 25.50
CA LEU A 8 12.50 2.66 24.32
C LEU A 8 11.53 3.80 24.00
N TYR A 9 11.53 4.21 22.75
CA TYR A 9 10.66 5.27 22.24
C TYR A 9 9.44 4.67 21.55
N PHE A 10 8.23 5.00 22.04
CA PHE A 10 6.94 4.59 21.47
C PHE A 10 6.10 5.78 20.98
N VAL A 11 6.74 6.87 20.59
CA VAL A 11 6.04 8.08 20.12
C VAL A 11 5.41 7.85 18.74
N ASN A 12 6.14 7.17 17.86
CA ASN A 12 5.68 6.74 16.53
C ASN A 12 6.61 5.62 16.03
N ASP A 13 6.24 4.98 14.92
CA ASP A 13 6.99 3.89 14.29
C ASP A 13 7.84 4.33 13.08
N TYR A 14 8.16 5.63 13.00
CA TYR A 14 9.02 6.23 11.95
C TYR A 14 10.00 7.26 12.55
N CYS A 15 10.41 7.09 13.81
CA CYS A 15 11.34 7.99 14.49
C CYS A 15 12.82 7.66 14.22
N GLU A 16 13.13 6.56 13.57
CA GLU A 16 14.48 6.15 13.23
C GLU A 16 14.76 6.31 11.72
N GLY A 17 16.03 6.47 11.40
CA GLY A 17 16.48 6.59 10.00
C GLY A 17 16.60 5.23 9.29
N ALA A 18 17.39 5.21 8.21
CA ALA A 18 17.61 4.00 7.45
C ALA A 18 18.54 3.02 8.18
N HIS A 19 18.35 1.73 7.90
CA HIS A 19 19.30 0.70 8.32
C HIS A 19 20.73 1.05 7.83
N PRO A 20 21.79 0.86 8.64
CA PRO A 20 23.16 1.28 8.30
C PRO A 20 23.67 0.76 6.95
N ALA A 21 23.31 -0.47 6.56
CA ALA A 21 23.70 -1.04 5.26
C ALA A 21 23.16 -0.24 4.06
N ILE A 22 22.01 0.41 4.23
CA ILE A 22 21.38 1.28 3.24
C ILE A 22 22.17 2.56 3.09
N LEU A 23 22.46 3.22 4.21
CA LEU A 23 23.26 4.45 4.21
C LEU A 23 24.63 4.19 3.58
N GLN A 24 25.26 3.05 3.89
CA GLN A 24 26.53 2.67 3.27
C GLN A 24 26.37 2.52 1.76
N LYS A 25 25.31 1.85 1.29
CA LYS A 25 25.06 1.67 -0.15
C LYS A 25 24.76 2.97 -0.87
N LEU A 26 24.04 3.88 -0.24
CA LEU A 26 23.82 5.22 -0.76
C LEU A 26 25.16 5.99 -0.93
N LEU A 27 26.05 5.89 0.04
CA LEU A 27 27.40 6.51 -0.06
C LEU A 27 28.22 5.91 -1.21
N GLU A 28 28.22 4.60 -1.37
CA GLU A 28 28.95 3.90 -2.43
C GLU A 28 28.50 4.28 -3.83
N THR A 29 27.20 4.54 -4.01
CA THR A 29 26.59 4.79 -5.32
C THR A 29 26.30 6.26 -5.60
N ASN A 30 26.50 7.15 -4.63
CA ASN A 30 26.10 8.57 -4.68
C ASN A 30 26.63 9.34 -5.89
N MET A 31 27.79 8.96 -6.43
CA MET A 31 28.41 9.63 -7.57
C MET A 31 28.15 8.95 -8.91
N GLU A 32 27.36 7.86 -8.91
CA GLU A 32 26.97 7.21 -10.15
C GLU A 32 26.02 8.11 -10.95
N LYS A 33 26.20 8.15 -12.26
CA LYS A 33 25.30 8.85 -13.16
C LYS A 33 24.25 7.87 -13.67
N LEU A 34 23.03 8.01 -13.13
CA LEU A 34 21.92 7.11 -13.41
C LEU A 34 20.78 7.86 -14.11
N SER A 35 19.98 7.12 -14.86
CA SER A 35 18.67 7.61 -15.32
C SER A 35 17.77 7.86 -14.10
N GLY A 36 16.91 8.87 -14.16
CA GLY A 36 15.96 9.19 -13.10
C GLY A 36 14.60 8.51 -13.28
N TYR A 37 13.69 8.85 -12.42
CA TYR A 37 12.26 8.49 -12.53
C TYR A 37 11.98 6.99 -12.53
N GLY A 38 12.77 6.21 -11.77
CA GLY A 38 12.56 4.77 -11.62
C GLY A 38 12.95 3.92 -12.84
N THR A 39 13.80 4.46 -13.74
CA THR A 39 14.27 3.77 -14.96
C THR A 39 15.75 3.39 -14.89
N ASP A 40 16.33 3.44 -13.70
CA ASP A 40 17.72 3.05 -13.46
C ASP A 40 17.86 1.55 -13.14
N LYS A 41 19.08 1.05 -13.24
CA LYS A 41 19.44 -0.37 -13.00
C LYS A 41 19.05 -0.88 -11.60
N TYR A 42 19.03 0.00 -10.59
CA TYR A 42 18.69 -0.37 -9.22
C TYR A 42 17.18 -0.55 -9.08
N CYS A 43 16.41 0.35 -9.67
CA CYS A 43 14.96 0.22 -9.75
C CYS A 43 14.55 -1.04 -10.51
N ASP A 44 15.19 -1.35 -11.64
CA ASP A 44 14.88 -2.56 -12.41
C ASP A 44 15.19 -3.83 -11.61
N SER A 45 16.36 -3.90 -10.96
CA SER A 45 16.70 -4.99 -10.06
C SER A 45 15.72 -5.15 -8.90
N ALA A 46 15.27 -4.03 -8.30
CA ALA A 46 14.29 -4.04 -7.23
C ALA A 46 12.92 -4.57 -7.71
N LYS A 47 12.44 -4.12 -8.87
CA LYS A 47 11.21 -4.61 -9.49
C LYS A 47 11.25 -6.12 -9.73
N GLU A 48 12.36 -6.64 -10.24
CA GLU A 48 12.53 -8.08 -10.47
C GLU A 48 12.48 -8.89 -9.17
N LYS A 49 13.16 -8.42 -8.12
CA LYS A 49 13.14 -9.07 -6.81
C LYS A 49 11.72 -9.08 -6.21
N ILE A 50 10.99 -7.97 -6.31
CA ILE A 50 9.60 -7.89 -5.84
C ILE A 50 8.72 -8.87 -6.61
N ARG A 51 8.78 -8.88 -7.95
CA ARG A 51 8.02 -9.85 -8.77
C ARG A 51 8.30 -11.29 -8.37
N LYS A 52 9.55 -11.61 -8.13
CA LYS A 52 9.97 -12.94 -7.68
C LYS A 52 9.41 -13.28 -6.29
N ALA A 53 9.53 -12.35 -5.34
CA ALA A 53 9.05 -12.55 -3.97
C ALA A 53 7.52 -12.69 -3.89
N CYS A 54 6.81 -12.03 -4.80
CA CYS A 54 5.35 -12.11 -4.93
C CYS A 54 4.88 -13.31 -5.76
N SER A 55 5.78 -14.09 -6.38
CA SER A 55 5.43 -15.10 -7.39
C SER A 55 4.53 -14.55 -8.52
N CYS A 56 4.70 -13.25 -8.85
CA CYS A 56 3.87 -12.52 -9.81
C CYS A 56 4.74 -11.86 -10.90
N PRO A 57 5.18 -12.63 -11.92
CA PRO A 57 6.15 -12.18 -12.92
C PRO A 57 5.65 -11.01 -13.78
N ASP A 58 4.33 -10.92 -13.99
CA ASP A 58 3.70 -9.88 -14.82
C ASP A 58 3.32 -8.62 -14.03
N ALA A 59 3.59 -8.57 -12.73
CA ALA A 59 3.28 -7.40 -11.90
C ALA A 59 4.00 -6.15 -12.39
N GLU A 60 3.27 -5.05 -12.41
CA GLU A 60 3.83 -3.72 -12.65
C GLU A 60 4.19 -3.06 -11.32
N VAL A 61 5.47 -2.69 -11.17
CA VAL A 61 6.00 -2.14 -9.92
C VAL A 61 6.45 -0.70 -10.11
N TYR A 62 5.98 0.18 -9.21
CA TYR A 62 6.29 1.60 -9.20
C TYR A 62 6.77 2.04 -7.82
N PHE A 63 7.59 3.08 -7.77
CA PHE A 63 8.15 3.59 -6.52
C PHE A 63 7.67 5.02 -6.27
N LEU A 64 7.05 5.25 -5.11
CA LEU A 64 6.51 6.52 -4.65
C LEU A 64 7.17 6.94 -3.35
N VAL A 65 6.89 8.15 -2.86
CA VAL A 65 7.65 8.79 -1.78
C VAL A 65 7.18 8.38 -0.39
N GLY A 66 5.88 8.27 -0.18
CA GLY A 66 5.31 8.01 1.14
C GLY A 66 3.85 7.56 1.08
N GLY A 67 3.34 6.98 2.18
CA GLY A 67 2.05 6.28 2.25
C GLY A 67 0.87 7.12 1.81
N THR A 68 0.65 8.30 2.41
CA THR A 68 -0.49 9.18 2.08
C THR A 68 -0.51 9.56 0.59
N GLN A 69 0.66 9.91 0.04
CA GLN A 69 0.75 10.23 -1.39
C GLN A 69 0.49 9.00 -2.26
N THR A 70 0.93 7.83 -1.82
CA THR A 70 0.70 6.55 -2.50
C THR A 70 -0.78 6.22 -2.52
N ASN A 71 -1.47 6.33 -1.38
CA ASN A 71 -2.91 6.11 -1.28
C ASN A 71 -3.70 7.05 -2.19
N ALA A 72 -3.43 8.35 -2.12
CA ALA A 72 -4.07 9.34 -2.97
C ALA A 72 -3.83 9.07 -4.47
N THR A 73 -2.61 8.69 -4.85
CA THR A 73 -2.24 8.43 -6.26
C THR A 73 -2.94 7.17 -6.79
N ILE A 74 -2.95 6.08 -6.03
CA ILE A 74 -3.60 4.82 -6.43
C ILE A 74 -5.10 5.04 -6.57
N ILE A 75 -5.74 5.56 -5.52
CA ILE A 75 -7.19 5.76 -5.49
C ILE A 75 -7.64 6.68 -6.63
N ALA A 76 -6.96 7.83 -6.83
CA ALA A 76 -7.29 8.75 -7.91
C ALA A 76 -7.02 8.21 -9.32
N SER A 77 -6.15 7.20 -9.44
CA SER A 77 -5.85 6.61 -10.76
C SER A 77 -6.77 5.46 -11.15
N VAL A 78 -7.38 4.80 -10.17
CA VAL A 78 -8.25 3.64 -10.36
C VAL A 78 -9.71 4.04 -10.43
N LEU A 79 -10.15 4.97 -9.59
CA LEU A 79 -11.56 5.36 -9.48
C LEU A 79 -12.01 6.31 -10.59
N ASN A 80 -13.26 6.13 -11.04
CA ASN A 80 -13.97 7.12 -11.83
C ASN A 80 -14.42 8.28 -10.93
N ARG A 81 -14.68 9.45 -11.51
CA ARG A 81 -15.01 10.70 -10.78
C ARG A 81 -16.21 10.61 -9.84
N TYR A 82 -17.14 9.70 -10.11
CA TYR A 82 -18.36 9.49 -9.32
C TYR A 82 -18.21 8.38 -8.28
N GLU A 83 -17.03 7.76 -8.18
CA GLU A 83 -16.77 6.65 -7.30
C GLU A 83 -16.01 7.08 -6.03
N GLY A 84 -16.21 6.29 -4.99
CA GLY A 84 -15.52 6.37 -3.72
C GLY A 84 -14.87 5.04 -3.32
N VAL A 85 -14.01 5.09 -2.33
CA VAL A 85 -13.29 3.94 -1.79
C VAL A 85 -13.93 3.46 -0.49
N LEU A 86 -14.30 2.17 -0.43
CA LEU A 86 -14.76 1.51 0.79
C LEU A 86 -13.58 1.24 1.71
N ALA A 87 -13.66 1.65 2.97
CA ALA A 87 -12.61 1.44 3.96
C ALA A 87 -13.19 1.25 5.36
N ALA A 88 -12.44 0.64 6.26
CA ALA A 88 -12.80 0.60 7.69
C ALA A 88 -12.98 2.02 8.24
N GLN A 89 -13.88 2.22 9.22
CA GLN A 89 -14.03 3.50 9.91
C GLN A 89 -12.71 4.01 10.50
N THR A 90 -11.84 3.10 10.89
CA THR A 90 -10.48 3.37 11.42
C THR A 90 -9.41 3.40 10.35
N GLY A 91 -9.76 3.15 9.08
CA GLY A 91 -8.83 3.10 7.97
C GLY A 91 -8.05 4.40 7.82
N HIS A 92 -6.75 4.29 7.58
CA HIS A 92 -5.82 5.42 7.53
C HIS A 92 -6.27 6.52 6.56
N VAL A 93 -6.78 6.13 5.40
CA VAL A 93 -7.31 7.05 4.35
C VAL A 93 -8.47 7.93 4.83
N GLY A 94 -9.27 7.44 5.79
CA GLY A 94 -10.41 8.20 6.35
C GLY A 94 -10.05 9.04 7.58
N CYS A 95 -9.03 8.64 8.35
CA CYS A 95 -8.78 9.20 9.68
C CYS A 95 -7.47 10.01 9.80
N HIS A 96 -6.42 9.65 9.05
CA HIS A 96 -5.07 10.13 9.32
C HIS A 96 -4.36 10.75 8.11
N GLU A 97 -5.08 11.09 7.04
CA GLU A 97 -4.51 11.66 5.82
C GLU A 97 -4.99 13.09 5.50
N ALA A 98 -5.56 13.75 6.50
CA ALA A 98 -5.99 15.16 6.38
C ALA A 98 -6.90 15.45 5.16
N GLY A 99 -7.74 14.47 4.77
CA GLY A 99 -8.62 14.60 3.61
C GLY A 99 -7.88 14.47 2.26
N ALA A 100 -6.75 13.77 2.21
CA ALA A 100 -5.99 13.63 0.96
C ALA A 100 -6.78 12.92 -0.14
N ILE A 101 -7.65 11.97 0.23
CA ILE A 101 -8.50 11.28 -0.74
C ILE A 101 -9.59 12.21 -1.26
N GLU A 102 -10.26 12.96 -0.38
CA GLU A 102 -11.28 13.96 -0.74
C GLU A 102 -10.69 15.08 -1.60
N TYR A 103 -9.43 15.45 -1.35
CA TYR A 103 -8.70 16.42 -2.17
C TYR A 103 -8.51 15.94 -3.62
N THR A 104 -8.42 14.64 -3.86
CA THR A 104 -8.40 14.08 -5.23
C THR A 104 -9.77 14.06 -5.91
N GLY A 105 -10.84 14.40 -5.19
CA GLY A 105 -12.22 14.41 -5.69
C GLY A 105 -13.00 13.12 -5.42
N HIS A 106 -12.45 12.20 -4.62
CA HIS A 106 -13.10 10.95 -4.25
C HIS A 106 -13.54 10.98 -2.79
N LYS A 107 -14.54 10.18 -2.46
CA LYS A 107 -15.07 10.06 -1.10
C LYS A 107 -14.58 8.77 -0.46
N VAL A 108 -14.20 8.84 0.82
CA VAL A 108 -14.05 7.62 1.63
C VAL A 108 -15.42 7.19 2.13
N LEU A 109 -15.83 5.98 1.76
CA LEU A 109 -17.08 5.33 2.14
C LEU A 109 -16.76 4.37 3.28
N THR A 110 -17.09 4.77 4.52
CA THR A 110 -16.69 4.01 5.70
C THR A 110 -17.61 2.84 5.99
N LEU A 111 -17.01 1.69 6.29
CA LEU A 111 -17.69 0.46 6.73
C LEU A 111 -17.49 0.25 8.24
N PRO A 112 -18.46 -0.38 8.93
CA PRO A 112 -18.26 -0.88 10.27
C PRO A 112 -17.06 -1.84 10.30
N GLU A 113 -16.27 -1.76 11.37
CA GLU A 113 -15.08 -2.58 11.52
C GLU A 113 -15.11 -3.34 12.85
N LYS A 114 -14.30 -4.38 12.93
CA LYS A 114 -14.01 -5.10 14.18
C LYS A 114 -12.50 -5.24 14.33
N ASN A 115 -11.93 -4.58 15.35
CA ASN A 115 -10.49 -4.54 15.59
C ASN A 115 -9.69 -4.01 14.36
N GLY A 116 -10.22 -2.99 13.68
CA GLY A 116 -9.62 -2.39 12.50
C GLY A 116 -9.87 -3.14 11.18
N LYS A 117 -10.53 -4.32 11.20
CA LYS A 117 -10.81 -5.13 10.02
C LYS A 117 -12.25 -4.98 9.54
N ILE A 118 -12.42 -4.84 8.23
CA ILE A 118 -13.71 -5.03 7.55
C ILE A 118 -13.85 -6.49 7.14
N SER A 119 -15.07 -6.95 6.94
CA SER A 119 -15.35 -8.33 6.52
C SER A 119 -15.96 -8.39 5.11
N ALA A 120 -15.89 -9.56 4.48
CA ALA A 120 -16.59 -9.83 3.23
C ALA A 120 -18.10 -9.57 3.35
N GLU A 121 -18.69 -9.90 4.51
CA GLU A 121 -20.11 -9.64 4.81
C GLU A 121 -20.40 -8.13 4.80
N SER A 122 -19.58 -7.30 5.50
CA SER A 122 -19.80 -5.85 5.56
C SER A 122 -19.67 -5.17 4.19
N ILE A 123 -18.82 -5.68 3.31
CA ILE A 123 -18.68 -5.22 1.92
C ILE A 123 -19.94 -5.61 1.13
N THR A 124 -20.37 -6.86 1.25
CA THR A 124 -21.59 -7.38 0.60
C THR A 124 -22.82 -6.55 0.99
N ASP A 125 -23.03 -6.37 2.28
CA ASP A 125 -24.17 -5.63 2.82
C ASP A 125 -24.19 -4.18 2.31
N TYR A 126 -23.03 -3.53 2.27
CA TYR A 126 -22.93 -2.18 1.74
C TYR A 126 -23.31 -2.13 0.25
N VAL A 127 -22.73 -2.99 -0.56
CA VAL A 127 -22.96 -3.00 -2.02
C VAL A 127 -24.41 -3.37 -2.35
N GLU A 128 -24.97 -4.39 -1.70
CA GLU A 128 -26.35 -4.81 -1.92
C GLU A 128 -27.34 -3.75 -1.43
N THR A 129 -27.07 -3.07 -0.31
CA THR A 129 -27.88 -1.94 0.17
C THR A 129 -27.82 -0.78 -0.81
N PHE A 130 -26.64 -0.44 -1.32
CA PHE A 130 -26.44 0.62 -2.29
C PHE A 130 -27.25 0.38 -3.57
N TYR A 131 -27.10 -0.78 -4.20
CA TYR A 131 -27.83 -1.10 -5.44
C TYR A 131 -29.31 -1.40 -5.22
N GLY A 132 -29.71 -1.74 -4.00
CA GLY A 132 -31.13 -1.89 -3.59
C GLY A 132 -31.87 -0.57 -3.44
N ASP A 133 -31.16 0.54 -3.29
CA ASP A 133 -31.78 1.88 -3.21
C ASP A 133 -32.19 2.38 -4.60
N ALA A 134 -33.45 2.71 -4.78
CA ALA A 134 -33.97 3.23 -6.04
C ALA A 134 -33.35 4.57 -6.46
N ASN A 135 -32.69 5.27 -5.52
CA ASN A 135 -32.01 6.55 -5.76
C ASN A 135 -30.49 6.44 -5.78
N HIS A 136 -29.91 5.23 -5.91
CA HIS A 136 -28.45 5.04 -5.88
C HIS A 136 -27.70 5.88 -6.93
N GLU A 137 -28.35 6.21 -8.07
CA GLU A 137 -27.79 7.11 -9.10
C GLU A 137 -27.51 8.54 -8.58
N HIS A 138 -28.03 8.91 -7.42
CA HIS A 138 -27.76 10.19 -6.77
C HIS A 138 -26.67 10.11 -5.69
N MET A 139 -26.08 8.92 -5.51
CA MET A 139 -25.10 8.62 -4.46
C MET A 139 -23.71 8.47 -5.07
N VAL A 140 -22.68 8.49 -4.20
CA VAL A 140 -21.32 8.13 -4.62
C VAL A 140 -21.23 6.62 -4.76
N PHE A 141 -20.84 6.14 -5.91
CA PHE A 141 -20.72 4.71 -6.21
C PHE A 141 -19.55 4.08 -5.46
N PRO A 142 -19.69 2.87 -4.89
CA PRO A 142 -18.55 2.10 -4.42
C PRO A 142 -17.70 1.67 -5.64
N GLY A 143 -16.42 2.03 -5.68
CA GLY A 143 -15.56 1.76 -6.83
C GLY A 143 -14.27 1.00 -6.48
N MET A 144 -13.96 0.84 -5.19
CA MET A 144 -12.76 0.15 -4.71
C MET A 144 -12.93 -0.25 -3.25
N VAL A 145 -12.27 -1.31 -2.83
CA VAL A 145 -12.12 -1.67 -1.41
C VAL A 145 -10.68 -1.42 -0.98
N TYR A 146 -10.49 -0.73 0.14
CA TYR A 146 -9.20 -0.47 0.78
C TYR A 146 -9.14 -1.17 2.13
N ILE A 147 -8.03 -1.87 2.38
CA ILE A 147 -7.70 -2.47 3.67
C ILE A 147 -6.24 -2.17 4.03
N SER A 148 -5.93 -2.05 5.33
CA SER A 148 -4.55 -1.96 5.83
C SER A 148 -4.09 -3.30 6.40
N HIS A 149 -2.84 -3.71 6.10
CA HIS A 149 -2.28 -4.94 6.65
C HIS A 149 -0.79 -4.75 7.04
N PRO A 150 -0.46 -4.81 8.36
CA PRO A 150 -1.36 -4.80 9.52
C PRO A 150 -2.32 -3.61 9.55
N THR A 151 -3.45 -3.76 10.26
CA THR A 151 -4.39 -2.66 10.47
C THR A 151 -3.80 -1.57 11.36
N GLU A 152 -4.47 -0.44 11.49
CA GLU A 152 -4.09 0.66 12.39
C GLU A 152 -4.02 0.25 13.87
N TYR A 153 -4.69 -0.84 14.24
CA TYR A 153 -4.64 -1.44 15.58
C TYR A 153 -3.59 -2.55 15.70
N GLY A 154 -2.82 -2.81 14.64
CA GLY A 154 -1.80 -3.87 14.61
C GLY A 154 -2.37 -5.28 14.45
N THR A 155 -3.65 -5.44 14.16
CA THR A 155 -4.26 -6.73 13.88
C THR A 155 -3.92 -7.19 12.46
N LEU A 156 -3.93 -8.50 12.24
CA LEU A 156 -3.62 -9.11 10.97
C LEU A 156 -4.88 -9.73 10.35
N TYR A 157 -5.07 -9.53 9.05
CA TYR A 157 -5.99 -10.36 8.29
C TYR A 157 -5.39 -11.77 8.16
N THR A 158 -6.19 -12.78 8.40
CA THR A 158 -5.82 -14.16 8.08
C THR A 158 -5.91 -14.38 6.56
N LYS A 159 -5.24 -15.42 6.08
CA LYS A 159 -5.33 -15.82 4.67
C LYS A 159 -6.78 -16.06 4.24
N LYS A 160 -7.57 -16.71 5.09
CA LYS A 160 -8.98 -16.94 4.84
C LYS A 160 -9.80 -15.65 4.73
N GLU A 161 -9.58 -14.68 5.62
CA GLU A 161 -10.27 -13.39 5.55
C GLU A 161 -9.91 -12.63 4.27
N LEU A 162 -8.63 -12.67 3.83
CA LEU A 162 -8.20 -12.06 2.57
C LEU A 162 -8.84 -12.73 1.37
N GLU A 163 -8.93 -14.07 1.37
CA GLU A 163 -9.58 -14.83 0.31
C GLU A 163 -11.07 -14.47 0.21
N GLU A 164 -11.80 -14.49 1.32
CA GLU A 164 -13.22 -14.12 1.38
C GLU A 164 -13.47 -12.68 0.89
N ILE A 165 -12.64 -11.73 1.30
CA ILE A 165 -12.73 -10.33 0.85
C ILE A 165 -12.45 -10.24 -0.66
N SER A 166 -11.41 -10.93 -1.15
CA SER A 166 -11.05 -10.95 -2.56
C SER A 166 -12.18 -11.51 -3.43
N GLU A 167 -12.81 -12.61 -2.99
CA GLU A 167 -13.95 -13.21 -3.71
C GLU A 167 -15.12 -12.23 -3.82
N VAL A 168 -15.47 -11.53 -2.75
CA VAL A 168 -16.53 -10.53 -2.75
C VAL A 168 -16.17 -9.34 -3.62
N CYS A 169 -14.94 -8.86 -3.55
CA CYS A 169 -14.45 -7.78 -4.41
C CYS A 169 -14.57 -8.17 -5.89
N HIS A 170 -14.14 -9.38 -6.27
CA HIS A 170 -14.28 -9.87 -7.64
C HIS A 170 -15.75 -10.05 -8.07
N LYS A 171 -16.63 -10.52 -7.17
CA LYS A 171 -18.07 -10.66 -7.44
C LYS A 171 -18.71 -9.34 -7.87
N TYR A 172 -18.28 -8.23 -7.28
CA TYR A 172 -18.86 -6.90 -7.52
C TYR A 172 -17.98 -6.00 -8.42
N ASP A 173 -16.93 -6.56 -9.02
CA ASP A 173 -15.97 -5.83 -9.87
C ASP A 173 -15.32 -4.62 -9.15
N LEU A 174 -15.00 -4.79 -7.88
CA LEU A 174 -14.34 -3.80 -7.04
C LEU A 174 -12.86 -4.17 -6.91
N PRO A 175 -11.90 -3.38 -7.41
CA PRO A 175 -10.49 -3.60 -7.13
C PRO A 175 -10.20 -3.61 -5.63
N LEU A 176 -9.43 -4.61 -5.16
CA LEU A 176 -8.97 -4.69 -3.78
C LEU A 176 -7.57 -4.06 -3.66
N PHE A 177 -7.49 -2.97 -2.89
CA PHE A 177 -6.25 -2.27 -2.58
C PHE A 177 -5.83 -2.54 -1.14
N LEU A 178 -4.59 -3.06 -0.95
CA LEU A 178 -4.01 -3.29 0.36
C LEU A 178 -2.91 -2.26 0.66
N ASP A 179 -3.14 -1.47 1.69
CA ASP A 179 -2.15 -0.58 2.30
C ASP A 179 -1.17 -1.41 3.13
N GLY A 180 0.05 -1.47 2.67
CA GLY A 180 1.14 -2.20 3.29
C GLY A 180 2.17 -1.30 3.98
N ALA A 181 1.78 -0.15 4.57
CA ALA A 181 2.70 0.76 5.25
C ALA A 181 3.59 0.07 6.30
N ARG A 182 3.09 -1.03 6.88
CA ARG A 182 3.78 -1.86 7.87
C ARG A 182 3.86 -3.32 7.44
N LEU A 183 3.73 -3.60 6.15
CA LEU A 183 3.64 -4.98 5.63
C LEU A 183 4.83 -5.85 6.05
N GLY A 184 6.05 -5.30 6.06
CA GLY A 184 7.23 -6.03 6.51
C GLY A 184 7.10 -6.56 7.94
N TYR A 185 6.54 -5.80 8.86
CA TYR A 185 6.27 -6.26 10.23
C TYR A 185 5.19 -7.33 10.28
N GLY A 186 4.13 -7.17 9.49
CA GLY A 186 3.05 -8.16 9.40
C GLY A 186 3.55 -9.51 8.93
N LEU A 187 4.36 -9.53 7.87
CA LEU A 187 4.89 -10.77 7.27
C LEU A 187 5.88 -11.53 8.15
N VAL A 188 6.57 -10.87 9.09
CA VAL A 188 7.49 -11.53 10.02
C VAL A 188 6.87 -11.82 11.39
N SER A 189 5.60 -11.44 11.59
CA SER A 189 4.89 -11.72 12.82
C SER A 189 4.69 -13.23 13.02
N PRO A 190 4.89 -13.78 14.22
CA PRO A 190 4.60 -15.19 14.50
C PRO A 190 3.10 -15.55 14.40
N GLU A 191 2.23 -14.54 14.39
CA GLU A 191 0.77 -14.69 14.31
C GLU A 191 0.25 -14.70 12.86
N THR A 192 1.12 -14.45 11.85
CA THR A 192 0.68 -14.43 10.45
C THR A 192 0.63 -15.82 9.84
N ASP A 193 -0.41 -16.05 9.04
CA ASP A 193 -0.53 -17.17 8.11
C ASP A 193 -0.46 -16.72 6.64
N VAL A 194 -0.12 -15.44 6.43
CA VAL A 194 -0.11 -14.76 5.11
C VAL A 194 1.32 -14.56 4.63
N THR A 195 1.56 -14.86 3.38
CA THR A 195 2.82 -14.61 2.68
C THR A 195 2.67 -13.44 1.69
N LEU A 196 3.78 -12.92 1.18
CA LEU A 196 3.77 -11.90 0.14
C LEU A 196 3.14 -12.41 -1.17
N GLU A 197 3.29 -13.71 -1.45
CA GLU A 197 2.60 -14.39 -2.56
C GLU A 197 1.09 -14.41 -2.37
N ASP A 198 0.60 -14.66 -1.14
CA ASP A 198 -0.82 -14.61 -0.83
C ASP A 198 -1.38 -13.19 -1.00
N ILE A 199 -0.66 -12.16 -0.55
CA ILE A 199 -1.03 -10.76 -0.78
C ILE A 199 -1.20 -10.49 -2.29
N ALA A 200 -0.20 -10.86 -3.09
CA ALA A 200 -0.26 -10.66 -4.54
C ALA A 200 -1.38 -11.47 -5.22
N ARG A 201 -1.74 -12.62 -4.67
CA ARG A 201 -2.82 -13.48 -5.18
C ARG A 201 -4.21 -12.88 -4.95
N TYR A 202 -4.43 -12.31 -3.76
CA TYR A 202 -5.76 -11.88 -3.31
C TYR A 202 -6.04 -10.40 -3.56
N THR A 203 -5.04 -9.58 -3.94
CA THR A 203 -5.22 -8.15 -4.18
C THR A 203 -4.98 -7.76 -5.64
N ASP A 204 -5.61 -6.69 -6.10
CA ASP A 204 -5.36 -6.12 -7.43
C ASP A 204 -4.20 -5.12 -7.40
N VAL A 205 -4.07 -4.40 -6.28
CA VAL A 205 -2.96 -3.49 -6.00
C VAL A 205 -2.62 -3.51 -4.52
N PHE A 206 -1.34 -3.45 -4.21
CA PHE A 206 -0.85 -3.25 -2.85
C PHE A 206 0.44 -2.44 -2.87
N TYR A 207 0.88 -1.95 -1.72
CA TYR A 207 2.24 -1.46 -1.64
C TYR A 207 3.02 -2.06 -0.48
N ILE A 208 4.33 -2.16 -0.67
CA ILE A 208 5.29 -2.58 0.34
C ILE A 208 5.88 -1.31 0.93
N GLY A 209 5.52 -1.01 2.17
CA GLY A 209 6.00 0.16 2.89
C GLY A 209 7.47 0.05 3.23
N GLY A 210 8.24 1.08 2.87
CA GLY A 210 9.66 1.18 3.19
C GLY A 210 9.93 2.16 4.34
N THR A 211 9.17 3.23 4.41
CA THR A 211 9.38 4.34 5.34
C THR A 211 9.44 3.91 6.81
N LYS A 212 8.59 2.98 7.23
CA LYS A 212 8.46 2.54 8.63
C LYS A 212 9.32 1.32 8.97
N VAL A 213 9.90 0.66 7.99
CA VAL A 213 10.67 -0.59 8.16
C VAL A 213 12.18 -0.41 7.94
N GLY A 214 12.67 0.80 8.15
CA GLY A 214 14.10 1.10 8.08
C GLY A 214 14.65 1.31 6.67
N ALA A 215 13.78 1.66 5.71
CA ALA A 215 14.18 1.91 4.32
C ALA A 215 14.47 3.40 4.01
N LEU A 216 14.56 4.26 4.97
CA LEU A 216 14.69 5.70 4.88
C LEU A 216 13.38 6.39 4.47
N CYS A 217 12.85 6.07 3.31
CA CYS A 217 11.57 6.57 2.79
C CYS A 217 11.14 5.73 1.58
N GLY A 218 9.87 5.90 1.18
CA GLY A 218 9.35 5.37 -0.07
C GLY A 218 8.53 4.08 0.09
N GLU A 219 7.70 3.89 -0.92
CA GLU A 219 6.72 2.82 -0.98
C GLU A 219 6.82 2.13 -2.35
N ALA A 220 6.85 0.79 -2.40
CA ALA A 220 6.82 0.03 -3.63
C ALA A 220 5.38 -0.38 -3.95
N VAL A 221 4.76 0.30 -4.89
CA VAL A 221 3.41 -0.03 -5.40
C VAL A 221 3.50 -1.19 -6.37
N VAL A 222 2.67 -2.19 -6.16
CA VAL A 222 2.59 -3.40 -6.98
C VAL A 222 1.17 -3.55 -7.50
N PHE A 223 0.97 -3.40 -8.82
CA PHE A 223 -0.24 -3.83 -9.49
C PHE A 223 -0.02 -5.28 -9.93
N THR A 224 -0.86 -6.19 -9.46
CA THR A 224 -0.74 -7.64 -9.75
C THR A 224 -1.14 -7.98 -11.18
N LYS A 225 -1.89 -7.08 -11.79
CA LYS A 225 -2.23 -7.05 -13.22
C LYS A 225 -1.64 -5.78 -13.83
N LYS A 226 -2.27 -5.24 -14.87
CA LYS A 226 -1.87 -3.96 -15.47
C LYS A 226 -2.29 -2.79 -14.60
N ALA A 227 -1.39 -1.85 -14.39
CA ALA A 227 -1.72 -0.56 -13.81
C ALA A 227 -2.71 0.22 -14.70
N PRO A 228 -3.47 1.16 -14.12
CA PRO A 228 -4.32 2.06 -14.90
C PRO A 228 -3.53 2.76 -16.01
N LYS A 229 -4.20 2.99 -17.15
CA LYS A 229 -3.58 3.70 -18.28
C LYS A 229 -3.06 5.06 -17.81
N HIS A 230 -1.81 5.37 -18.15
CA HIS A 230 -1.13 6.62 -17.77
C HIS A 230 -0.86 6.78 -16.26
N PHE A 231 -0.73 5.67 -15.52
CA PHE A 231 -0.44 5.72 -14.07
C PHE A 231 0.76 6.64 -13.74
N MET A 232 1.87 6.58 -14.51
CA MET A 232 3.03 7.48 -14.31
C MET A 232 2.69 8.96 -14.49
N THR A 233 1.68 9.29 -15.30
CA THR A 233 1.20 10.68 -15.42
C THR A 233 0.49 11.11 -14.14
N MET A 234 -0.30 10.22 -13.53
CA MET A 234 -0.93 10.46 -12.23
C MET A 234 0.12 10.62 -11.13
N VAL A 235 1.13 9.74 -11.11
CA VAL A 235 2.28 9.83 -10.19
C VAL A 235 2.95 11.21 -10.30
N LYS A 236 3.17 11.71 -11.53
CA LYS A 236 3.74 13.04 -11.75
C LYS A 236 2.83 14.16 -11.29
N GLN A 237 1.53 14.06 -11.58
CA GLN A 237 0.52 15.05 -11.20
C GLN A 237 0.41 15.19 -9.68
N GLN A 238 0.48 14.07 -8.95
CA GLN A 238 0.44 14.01 -7.49
C GLN A 238 1.78 14.40 -6.83
N GLY A 239 2.80 14.79 -7.62
CA GLY A 239 4.12 15.13 -7.10
C GLY A 239 4.91 13.94 -6.54
N ALA A 240 4.48 12.71 -6.85
CA ALA A 240 5.04 11.46 -6.33
C ALA A 240 6.23 10.93 -7.16
N LEU A 241 6.53 11.54 -8.29
CA LEU A 241 7.57 11.06 -9.19
C LEU A 241 8.95 11.55 -8.75
N LEU A 242 9.75 10.65 -8.22
CA LEU A 242 11.12 10.92 -7.80
C LEU A 242 12.06 11.09 -8.98
N ALA A 243 12.75 12.23 -9.02
CA ALA A 243 13.77 12.50 -10.05
C ALA A 243 15.02 11.63 -9.84
N ILE A 244 15.40 11.38 -8.59
CA ILE A 244 16.53 10.53 -8.21
C ILE A 244 16.01 9.28 -7.50
N SER A 245 16.34 8.12 -8.00
CA SER A 245 15.77 6.84 -7.57
C SER A 245 16.68 5.99 -6.68
N TYR A 246 17.72 6.59 -6.08
CA TYR A 246 18.70 5.90 -5.22
C TYR A 246 18.10 5.14 -4.03
N ILE A 247 16.89 5.48 -3.65
CA ILE A 247 16.20 4.97 -2.45
C ILE A 247 15.98 3.46 -2.50
N TRP A 248 15.91 2.86 -3.69
CA TRP A 248 15.59 1.43 -3.89
C TRP A 248 16.79 0.49 -3.95
N ILE A 249 17.98 1.01 -3.65
CA ILE A 249 19.20 0.21 -3.42
C ILE A 249 19.00 -0.83 -2.31
N LEU A 250 18.02 -0.63 -1.47
CA LEU A 250 17.60 -1.44 -0.33
C LEU A 250 17.42 -2.91 -0.59
N LEU A 251 16.76 -3.24 -1.69
CA LEU A 251 16.46 -4.63 -2.04
C LEU A 251 17.68 -5.36 -2.60
N GLN A 252 18.83 -4.71 -2.69
CA GLN A 252 20.07 -5.36 -3.14
C GLN A 252 20.92 -5.92 -2.00
N THR A 253 20.73 -5.48 -0.78
CA THR A 253 21.60 -5.84 0.35
C THR A 253 21.04 -6.95 1.24
N SER A 254 19.81 -7.34 1.06
CA SER A 254 19.18 -8.38 1.86
C SER A 254 18.83 -9.61 1.04
N SER A 255 19.35 -10.73 1.46
CA SER A 255 18.62 -11.99 1.40
C SER A 255 17.35 -11.81 2.28
N LEU A 256 16.26 -11.36 1.66
CA LEU A 256 14.93 -11.57 2.21
C LEU A 256 14.57 -13.03 2.10
#